data_f07e8f1a701d70c227f6e059adf06608
#
_entry.id   f07e8f1a701d70c227f6e059adf06608
#
_cell.length_a   1.000
_cell.length_b   1.000
_cell.length_c   1.000
_cell.angle_alpha   90.00
_cell.angle_beta   90.00
_cell.angle_gamma   90.00
#
_symmetry.space_group_name_H-M   'P 1'
#
loop_
_entity.id
_entity.type
_entity.pdbx_description
1 polymer ?
#
loop_
_entity_poly.entity_id
_entity_poly.type
_entity_poly.pdbx_seq_one_letter_code
_entity_poly.pdbx_strand_id
1 'polypeptide(L)'
;MKRIALAAALLASAAPLAAETHHIAAGEGAAALLQETLILAKPGDVIEIGAGRIALTDGLSLDVDGVTVRGQGMDTTVLDFTSQQGAGEGLLVTSDNVTLTGFGIENPKGDGIKSKGADNIVYNSLRVEWTGGPKATNGAYGIYPVESTGVLVVRSKVVGASDAGIYVGQSRDITVRGNLVEFNVAGIEIENSRNALVTENIATHNTGGLLVFDLPGLPVMNGGNVILRRNLVIDNDTANFAPPGNIVASVRRGTGVLVMANDGVLIEDNAFEGNATAHVMVIAYTQAFDDARYNPHARNVIVGPNTFGRGGDDPQLDGKEALLAAFGGALPPVLWDGLSESPDSALKIAPGVTGWSLNLSRVGQSLAEAQPGPLLLAPTELWTFPVVGAPAELEARLK
;
A
#
# COMPACT_ATOMS: atom_id res chain seq x y z
N MET A 1 -18.51 -34.54 -65.05
CA MET A 1 -17.19 -34.27 -64.48
C MET A 1 -17.24 -32.87 -63.79
N LYS A 2 -17.39 -32.83 -62.48
CA LYS A 2 -17.42 -31.57 -61.72
C LYS A 2 -16.02 -31.35 -61.18
N ARG A 3 -15.38 -30.25 -61.56
CA ARG A 3 -14.08 -29.82 -61.06
C ARG A 3 -14.31 -29.08 -59.73
N ILE A 4 -13.78 -29.64 -58.61
CA ILE A 4 -13.72 -28.99 -57.31
C ILE A 4 -12.45 -28.16 -57.28
N ALA A 5 -12.60 -26.84 -57.24
CA ALA A 5 -11.48 -25.92 -57.01
C ALA A 5 -11.21 -25.84 -55.50
N LEU A 6 -10.02 -26.31 -55.07
CA LEU A 6 -9.57 -26.21 -53.67
C LEU A 6 -8.94 -24.81 -53.51
N ALA A 7 -9.60 -23.92 -52.76
CA ALA A 7 -9.03 -22.65 -52.37
C ALA A 7 -8.15 -22.85 -51.12
N ALA A 8 -6.85 -22.74 -51.30
CA ALA A 8 -5.89 -22.71 -50.18
C ALA A 8 -5.91 -21.33 -49.55
N ALA A 9 -6.45 -21.22 -48.34
CA ALA A 9 -6.33 -20.01 -47.55
C ALA A 9 -4.92 -19.93 -46.96
N LEU A 10 -4.13 -18.97 -47.42
CA LEU A 10 -2.85 -18.60 -46.80
C LEU A 10 -3.17 -17.89 -45.45
N LEU A 11 -3.01 -18.59 -44.36
CA LEU A 11 -2.87 -18.00 -43.05
C LEU A 11 -1.51 -17.32 -42.98
N ALA A 12 -1.45 -16.03 -43.21
CA ALA A 12 -0.28 -15.22 -42.90
C ALA A 12 -0.15 -15.19 -41.35
N SER A 13 0.77 -16.00 -40.82
CA SER A 13 1.22 -15.85 -39.44
C SER A 13 1.96 -14.51 -39.36
N ALA A 14 1.33 -13.51 -38.74
CA ALA A 14 2.04 -12.30 -38.31
C ALA A 14 3.17 -12.74 -37.37
N ALA A 15 4.41 -12.61 -37.81
CA ALA A 15 5.55 -12.77 -36.92
C ALA A 15 5.38 -11.73 -35.77
N PRO A 16 5.62 -12.12 -34.52
CA PRO A 16 5.64 -11.12 -33.44
C PRO A 16 6.66 -10.04 -33.81
N LEU A 17 6.27 -8.78 -33.78
CA LEU A 17 7.23 -7.67 -33.90
C LEU A 17 8.29 -7.90 -32.82
N ALA A 18 9.56 -7.81 -33.19
CA ALA A 18 10.66 -7.89 -32.24
C ALA A 18 10.56 -6.66 -31.30
N ALA A 19 10.67 -6.89 -30.01
CA ALA A 19 10.74 -5.82 -29.01
C ALA A 19 11.92 -4.89 -29.31
N GLU A 20 11.68 -3.59 -29.25
CA GLU A 20 12.68 -2.55 -29.51
C GLU A 20 13.12 -1.91 -28.20
N THR A 21 14.39 -1.48 -28.13
CA THR A 21 14.88 -0.70 -27.00
C THR A 21 15.07 0.76 -27.42
N HIS A 22 14.34 1.64 -26.77
CA HIS A 22 14.41 3.09 -26.97
C HIS A 22 15.28 3.72 -25.88
N HIS A 23 16.28 4.49 -26.26
CA HIS A 23 17.19 5.13 -25.31
C HIS A 23 16.91 6.64 -25.19
N ILE A 24 16.58 7.08 -24.00
CA ILE A 24 16.28 8.49 -23.67
C ILE A 24 17.42 9.04 -22.81
N ALA A 25 18.31 9.82 -23.39
CA ALA A 25 19.34 10.51 -22.63
C ALA A 25 18.76 11.73 -21.89
N ALA A 26 19.18 11.94 -20.65
CA ALA A 26 18.81 13.17 -19.91
C ALA A 26 19.40 14.40 -20.60
N GLY A 27 18.64 15.49 -20.69
CA GLY A 27 19.07 16.74 -21.32
C GLY A 27 17.92 17.52 -21.95
N GLU A 28 18.26 18.47 -22.80
CA GLU A 28 17.28 19.29 -23.52
C GLU A 28 16.39 18.41 -24.42
N GLY A 29 15.08 18.61 -24.36
CA GLY A 29 14.11 17.83 -25.13
C GLY A 29 13.78 16.44 -24.57
N ALA A 30 14.48 15.95 -23.53
CA ALA A 30 14.28 14.63 -22.98
C ALA A 30 12.86 14.38 -22.48
N ALA A 31 12.21 15.38 -21.88
CA ALA A 31 10.84 15.26 -21.38
C ALA A 31 9.84 14.99 -22.52
N ALA A 32 9.92 15.74 -23.61
CA ALA A 32 9.05 15.57 -24.78
C ALA A 32 9.31 14.21 -25.47
N LEU A 33 10.58 13.86 -25.65
CA LEU A 33 10.97 12.58 -26.25
C LEU A 33 10.51 11.39 -25.39
N LEU A 34 10.62 11.47 -24.06
CA LEU A 34 10.15 10.43 -23.16
C LEU A 34 8.64 10.25 -23.29
N GLN A 35 7.85 11.33 -23.25
CA GLN A 35 6.40 11.25 -23.40
C GLN A 35 5.99 10.71 -24.77
N GLU A 36 6.63 11.15 -25.84
CA GLU A 36 6.39 10.66 -27.19
C GLU A 36 6.69 9.16 -27.28
N THR A 37 7.80 8.72 -26.69
CA THR A 37 8.20 7.30 -26.69
C THR A 37 7.22 6.44 -25.90
N LEU A 38 6.75 6.91 -24.73
CA LEU A 38 5.74 6.21 -23.92
C LEU A 38 4.41 6.01 -24.68
N ILE A 39 4.02 7.00 -25.52
CA ILE A 39 2.79 6.94 -26.31
C ILE A 39 2.95 6.03 -27.54
N LEU A 40 4.12 6.06 -28.20
CA LEU A 40 4.36 5.36 -29.46
C LEU A 40 4.98 3.96 -29.30
N ALA A 41 5.31 3.56 -28.06
CA ALA A 41 5.84 2.23 -27.75
C ALA A 41 4.92 1.13 -28.28
N LYS A 42 5.49 -0.05 -28.47
CA LYS A 42 4.76 -1.27 -28.87
C LYS A 42 4.86 -2.29 -27.73
N PRO A 43 3.93 -3.24 -27.68
CA PRO A 43 4.00 -4.32 -26.71
C PRO A 43 5.35 -5.05 -26.72
N GLY A 44 5.99 -5.12 -25.55
CA GLY A 44 7.31 -5.74 -25.38
C GLY A 44 8.48 -4.78 -25.46
N ASP A 45 8.27 -3.53 -25.86
CA ASP A 45 9.35 -2.53 -25.94
C ASP A 45 9.97 -2.22 -24.57
N VAL A 46 11.23 -1.81 -24.60
CA VAL A 46 11.98 -1.35 -23.44
C VAL A 46 12.33 0.13 -23.62
N ILE A 47 11.92 0.97 -22.68
CA ILE A 47 12.26 2.39 -22.65
C ILE A 47 13.34 2.59 -21.61
N GLU A 48 14.58 2.78 -22.05
CA GLU A 48 15.74 3.02 -21.18
C GLU A 48 15.97 4.52 -20.99
N ILE A 49 15.82 4.97 -19.74
CA ILE A 49 16.07 6.36 -19.36
C ILE A 49 17.49 6.45 -18.80
N GLY A 50 18.32 7.26 -19.41
CA GLY A 50 19.72 7.46 -19.03
C GLY A 50 19.87 8.12 -17.66
N ALA A 51 21.10 8.09 -17.15
CA ALA A 51 21.47 8.80 -15.91
C ALA A 51 21.27 10.30 -16.06
N GLY A 52 20.76 10.93 -14.99
CA GLY A 52 20.56 12.38 -14.91
C GLY A 52 19.16 12.74 -14.46
N ARG A 53 18.89 14.04 -14.46
CA ARG A 53 17.61 14.62 -14.06
C ARG A 53 16.88 15.15 -15.29
N ILE A 54 15.64 14.73 -15.46
CA ILE A 54 14.72 15.20 -16.49
C ILE A 54 13.65 16.05 -15.83
N ALA A 55 13.66 17.36 -16.09
CA ALA A 55 12.62 18.27 -15.59
C ALA A 55 11.36 18.13 -16.43
N LEU A 56 10.22 17.90 -15.76
CA LEU A 56 8.92 17.67 -16.36
C LEU A 56 7.94 18.76 -15.94
N THR A 57 7.19 19.28 -16.90
CA THR A 57 6.14 20.29 -16.67
C THR A 57 4.75 19.72 -16.69
N ASP A 58 4.60 18.49 -17.17
CA ASP A 58 3.34 17.73 -17.19
C ASP A 58 3.57 16.28 -16.75
N GLY A 59 2.48 15.60 -16.37
CA GLY A 59 2.49 14.17 -16.06
C GLY A 59 2.81 13.32 -17.30
N LEU A 60 3.38 12.15 -17.06
CA LEU A 60 3.64 11.14 -18.08
C LEU A 60 2.51 10.11 -18.14
N SER A 61 2.25 9.55 -19.32
CA SER A 61 1.24 8.50 -19.50
C SER A 61 1.79 7.34 -20.31
N LEU A 62 1.49 6.12 -19.86
CA LEU A 62 1.78 4.86 -20.56
C LEU A 62 0.49 4.02 -20.64
N ASP A 63 0.05 3.73 -21.88
CA ASP A 63 -1.14 2.92 -22.19
C ASP A 63 -0.81 1.87 -23.24
N VAL A 64 0.30 1.14 -23.04
CA VAL A 64 0.75 0.06 -23.95
C VAL A 64 1.17 -1.13 -23.11
N ASP A 65 0.58 -2.30 -23.39
CA ASP A 65 0.84 -3.53 -22.66
C ASP A 65 2.28 -4.03 -22.82
N GLY A 66 2.81 -4.65 -21.77
CA GLY A 66 4.07 -5.37 -21.80
C GLY A 66 5.32 -4.49 -21.89
N VAL A 67 5.20 -3.18 -21.78
CA VAL A 67 6.33 -2.24 -21.82
C VAL A 67 7.15 -2.31 -20.53
N THR A 68 8.48 -2.24 -20.68
CA THR A 68 9.40 -2.04 -19.57
C THR A 68 9.96 -0.62 -19.61
N VAL A 69 9.75 0.16 -18.55
CA VAL A 69 10.42 1.46 -18.35
C VAL A 69 11.53 1.28 -17.32
N ARG A 70 12.76 1.52 -17.74
CA ARG A 70 13.96 1.26 -16.94
C ARG A 70 14.89 2.46 -16.86
N GLY A 71 15.22 2.89 -15.65
CA GLY A 71 16.31 3.85 -15.38
C GLY A 71 17.62 3.16 -15.03
N GLN A 72 18.62 3.95 -14.69
CA GLN A 72 19.98 3.50 -14.31
C GLN A 72 20.15 3.38 -12.79
N GLY A 73 19.06 3.53 -12.03
CA GLY A 73 19.01 3.50 -10.58
C GLY A 73 18.09 4.59 -10.04
N MET A 74 17.39 4.33 -8.92
CA MET A 74 16.38 5.23 -8.37
C MET A 74 16.93 6.60 -7.93
N ASP A 75 18.22 6.71 -7.69
CA ASP A 75 18.90 7.95 -7.33
C ASP A 75 19.74 8.52 -8.48
N THR A 76 19.88 7.75 -9.56
CA THR A 76 20.71 8.11 -10.72
C THR A 76 19.88 8.65 -11.87
N THR A 77 18.72 8.07 -12.14
CA THR A 77 17.74 8.53 -13.11
C THR A 77 16.58 9.17 -12.37
N VAL A 78 16.38 10.48 -12.52
CA VAL A 78 15.36 11.22 -11.77
C VAL A 78 14.42 11.97 -12.70
N LEU A 79 13.14 11.69 -12.58
CA LEU A 79 12.04 12.42 -13.21
C LEU A 79 11.56 13.49 -12.21
N ASP A 80 11.87 14.75 -12.49
CA ASP A 80 11.64 15.89 -11.59
C ASP A 80 10.41 16.70 -11.99
N PHE A 81 9.37 16.59 -11.20
CA PHE A 81 8.09 17.29 -11.41
C PHE A 81 7.96 18.60 -10.62
N THR A 82 9.04 19.13 -10.06
CA THR A 82 9.00 20.40 -9.30
C THR A 82 8.35 21.54 -10.08
N SER A 83 8.47 21.53 -11.41
CA SER A 83 7.90 22.55 -12.31
C SER A 83 6.58 22.13 -12.97
N GLN A 84 5.94 21.06 -12.51
CA GLN A 84 4.68 20.57 -13.07
C GLN A 84 3.59 21.64 -13.03
N GLN A 85 2.97 21.93 -14.17
CA GLN A 85 1.94 22.97 -14.32
C GLN A 85 0.53 22.42 -14.08
N GLY A 86 0.24 21.27 -14.66
CA GLY A 86 -1.04 20.56 -14.48
C GLY A 86 -1.17 19.98 -13.08
N ALA A 87 -2.40 19.71 -12.66
CA ALA A 87 -2.68 18.79 -11.59
C ALA A 87 -2.64 17.36 -12.18
N GLY A 88 -2.18 16.39 -11.40
CA GLY A 88 -2.18 15.01 -11.83
C GLY A 88 -0.94 14.25 -11.36
N GLU A 89 -0.87 13.04 -11.79
CA GLU A 89 0.16 12.09 -11.41
C GLU A 89 1.51 12.45 -12.06
N GLY A 90 2.60 11.95 -11.46
CA GLY A 90 3.92 11.98 -12.12
C GLY A 90 3.93 11.02 -13.31
N LEU A 91 3.53 9.75 -13.09
CA LEU A 91 3.37 8.75 -14.15
C LEU A 91 2.05 8.01 -13.98
N LEU A 92 1.20 8.04 -15.01
CA LEU A 92 -0.02 7.25 -15.11
C LEU A 92 0.22 6.03 -16.00
N VAL A 93 -0.18 4.83 -15.53
CA VAL A 93 -0.15 3.57 -16.29
C VAL A 93 -1.56 2.97 -16.31
N THR A 94 -2.07 2.70 -17.52
CA THR A 94 -3.42 2.11 -17.71
C THR A 94 -3.38 0.78 -18.48
N SER A 95 -2.18 0.24 -18.70
CA SER A 95 -1.94 -0.96 -19.49
C SER A 95 -1.38 -2.11 -18.65
N ASP A 96 -1.56 -3.33 -19.15
CA ASP A 96 -1.20 -4.57 -18.48
C ASP A 96 0.26 -4.97 -18.71
N ASN A 97 0.76 -5.85 -17.84
CA ASN A 97 2.08 -6.48 -17.97
C ASN A 97 3.26 -5.49 -17.99
N VAL A 98 3.10 -4.31 -17.41
CA VAL A 98 4.13 -3.26 -17.36
C VAL A 98 5.15 -3.54 -16.25
N THR A 99 6.42 -3.22 -16.53
CA THR A 99 7.49 -3.20 -15.53
C THR A 99 8.10 -1.80 -15.43
N LEU A 100 8.08 -1.23 -14.24
CA LEU A 100 8.73 0.03 -13.93
C LEU A 100 9.91 -0.25 -13.00
N THR A 101 11.12 0.17 -13.38
CA THR A 101 12.31 -0.18 -12.60
C THR A 101 13.43 0.84 -12.65
N GLY A 102 14.10 1.07 -11.52
CA GLY A 102 15.38 1.75 -11.45
C GLY A 102 15.38 3.24 -11.71
N PHE A 103 14.31 3.97 -11.36
CA PHE A 103 14.27 5.44 -11.46
C PHE A 103 13.56 6.10 -10.27
N GLY A 104 13.83 7.37 -10.08
CA GLY A 104 13.19 8.23 -9.08
C GLY A 104 12.15 9.16 -9.69
N ILE A 105 11.10 9.48 -8.94
CA ILE A 105 10.13 10.54 -9.21
C ILE A 105 10.20 11.53 -8.04
N GLU A 106 10.37 12.79 -8.34
CA GLU A 106 10.44 13.84 -7.31
C GLU A 106 9.36 14.91 -7.53
N ASN A 107 8.73 15.29 -6.42
CA ASN A 107 7.82 16.45 -6.31
C ASN A 107 6.65 16.48 -7.29
N PRO A 108 5.96 15.35 -7.59
CA PRO A 108 4.74 15.42 -8.39
C PRO A 108 3.64 16.18 -7.61
N LYS A 109 2.75 16.89 -8.33
CA LYS A 109 1.65 17.63 -7.70
C LYS A 109 0.55 16.71 -7.19
N GLY A 110 0.29 15.62 -7.91
CA GLY A 110 -0.62 14.56 -7.53
C GLY A 110 0.15 13.32 -7.08
N ASP A 111 -0.39 12.14 -7.40
CA ASP A 111 0.25 10.87 -7.06
C ASP A 111 1.59 10.69 -7.78
N GLY A 112 2.51 9.95 -7.17
CA GLY A 112 3.81 9.70 -7.78
C GLY A 112 3.70 8.83 -9.03
N ILE A 113 3.40 7.54 -8.82
CA ILE A 113 3.12 6.58 -9.89
C ILE A 113 1.77 5.97 -9.62
N LYS A 114 0.80 6.22 -10.48
CA LYS A 114 -0.52 5.63 -10.44
C LYS A 114 -0.67 4.59 -11.54
N SER A 115 -1.13 3.41 -11.19
CA SER A 115 -1.67 2.48 -12.18
C SER A 115 -3.14 2.20 -11.88
N LYS A 116 -3.98 2.25 -12.92
CA LYS A 116 -5.40 2.02 -12.80
C LYS A 116 -5.86 0.94 -13.77
N GLY A 117 -6.41 -0.16 -13.22
CA GLY A 117 -6.84 -1.30 -14.02
C GLY A 117 -5.69 -2.01 -14.73
N ALA A 118 -4.45 -1.79 -14.31
CA ALA A 118 -3.24 -2.37 -14.90
C ALA A 118 -2.94 -3.71 -14.22
N ASP A 119 -3.19 -4.81 -14.91
CA ASP A 119 -2.93 -6.15 -14.39
C ASP A 119 -1.47 -6.58 -14.59
N ASN A 120 -0.96 -7.42 -13.68
CA ASN A 120 0.40 -7.94 -13.72
C ASN A 120 1.46 -6.84 -13.77
N ILE A 121 1.36 -5.85 -12.89
CA ILE A 121 2.28 -4.71 -12.84
C ILE A 121 3.41 -4.93 -11.83
N VAL A 122 4.63 -4.53 -12.21
CA VAL A 122 5.83 -4.63 -11.38
C VAL A 122 6.43 -3.25 -11.14
N TYR A 123 6.58 -2.88 -9.87
CA TYR A 123 7.33 -1.73 -9.40
C TYR A 123 8.60 -2.24 -8.71
N ASN A 124 9.75 -1.96 -9.25
CA ASN A 124 11.00 -2.50 -8.77
C ASN A 124 12.08 -1.42 -8.62
N SER A 125 12.64 -1.28 -7.44
CA SER A 125 13.74 -0.33 -7.20
C SER A 125 13.40 1.09 -7.66
N LEU A 126 12.23 1.59 -7.26
CA LEU A 126 11.74 2.92 -7.55
C LEU A 126 11.87 3.83 -6.30
N ARG A 127 12.03 5.13 -6.52
CA ARG A 127 11.92 6.13 -5.46
C ARG A 127 10.85 7.16 -5.83
N VAL A 128 9.96 7.43 -4.89
CA VAL A 128 9.02 8.56 -5.00
C VAL A 128 9.23 9.45 -3.78
N GLU A 129 9.48 10.73 -3.99
CA GLU A 129 9.83 11.64 -2.90
C GLU A 129 9.32 13.05 -3.12
N TRP A 130 8.71 13.61 -2.09
CA TRP A 130 8.46 15.06 -1.97
C TRP A 130 9.60 15.66 -1.15
N THR A 131 10.59 16.21 -1.83
CA THR A 131 11.86 16.70 -1.25
C THR A 131 11.70 17.85 -0.27
N GLY A 132 10.54 18.50 -0.25
CA GLY A 132 10.18 19.54 0.73
C GLY A 132 9.75 19.01 2.11
N GLY A 133 9.77 17.69 2.33
CA GLY A 133 9.32 17.01 3.54
C GLY A 133 7.80 16.88 3.65
N PRO A 134 7.29 16.36 4.79
CA PRO A 134 5.86 16.10 5.03
C PRO A 134 5.02 17.39 4.96
N LYS A 135 4.03 17.42 4.08
CA LYS A 135 3.09 18.56 3.91
C LYS A 135 1.75 18.06 3.38
N ALA A 136 0.65 18.65 3.86
CA ALA A 136 -0.70 18.37 3.36
C ALA A 136 -0.89 18.70 1.87
N THR A 137 0.00 19.48 1.29
CA THR A 137 -0.01 19.87 -0.14
C THR A 137 0.77 18.90 -1.03
N ASN A 138 1.43 17.92 -0.47
CA ASN A 138 2.06 16.86 -1.25
C ASN A 138 0.99 15.98 -1.91
N GLY A 139 1.35 15.25 -2.95
CA GLY A 139 0.45 14.28 -3.55
C GLY A 139 0.04 13.19 -2.53
N ALA A 140 -1.12 12.59 -2.76
CA ALA A 140 -1.69 11.64 -1.81
C ALA A 140 -0.86 10.36 -1.72
N TYR A 141 -0.53 9.75 -2.85
CA TYR A 141 0.08 8.43 -2.91
C TYR A 141 1.41 8.44 -3.66
N GLY A 142 2.40 7.71 -3.11
CA GLY A 142 3.68 7.55 -3.80
C GLY A 142 3.62 6.52 -4.92
N ILE A 143 3.42 5.24 -4.58
CA ILE A 143 3.17 4.15 -5.53
C ILE A 143 1.71 3.70 -5.32
N TYR A 144 0.90 3.80 -6.36
CA TYR A 144 -0.55 3.70 -6.28
C TYR A 144 -1.15 2.77 -7.35
N PRO A 145 -1.05 1.43 -7.22
CA PRO A 145 -1.88 0.51 -7.99
C PRO A 145 -3.32 0.47 -7.44
N VAL A 146 -4.28 0.60 -8.34
CA VAL A 146 -5.72 0.51 -8.03
C VAL A 146 -6.47 -0.27 -9.10
N GLU A 147 -7.47 -1.06 -8.68
CA GLU A 147 -8.28 -1.92 -9.56
C GLU A 147 -7.43 -2.91 -10.38
N SER A 148 -6.37 -3.47 -9.78
CA SER A 148 -5.37 -4.30 -10.47
C SER A 148 -5.36 -5.74 -9.93
N THR A 149 -5.02 -6.70 -10.79
CA THR A 149 -4.74 -8.09 -10.41
C THR A 149 -3.28 -8.42 -10.70
N GLY A 150 -2.57 -8.98 -9.71
CA GLY A 150 -1.14 -9.28 -9.86
C GLY A 150 -0.28 -8.02 -9.71
N VAL A 151 -0.04 -7.61 -8.47
CA VAL A 151 0.74 -6.41 -8.14
C VAL A 151 1.99 -6.81 -7.37
N LEU A 152 3.17 -6.41 -7.87
CA LEU A 152 4.45 -6.64 -7.22
C LEU A 152 5.19 -5.32 -7.01
N VAL A 153 5.33 -4.89 -5.73
CA VAL A 153 6.09 -3.69 -5.34
C VAL A 153 7.29 -4.12 -4.51
N VAL A 154 8.49 -3.95 -5.04
CA VAL A 154 9.70 -4.44 -4.38
C VAL A 154 10.85 -3.43 -4.39
N ARG A 155 11.66 -3.45 -3.31
CA ARG A 155 12.91 -2.68 -3.19
C ARG A 155 12.78 -1.19 -3.49
N SER A 156 11.60 -0.63 -3.23
CA SER A 156 11.29 0.76 -3.54
C SER A 156 11.33 1.63 -2.27
N LYS A 157 11.49 2.93 -2.45
CA LYS A 157 11.49 3.92 -1.38
C LYS A 157 10.43 4.98 -1.63
N VAL A 158 9.63 5.31 -0.60
CA VAL A 158 8.64 6.41 -0.70
C VAL A 158 8.71 7.32 0.52
N VAL A 159 8.74 8.65 0.23
CA VAL A 159 8.92 9.68 1.25
C VAL A 159 7.97 10.84 1.04
N GLY A 160 7.21 11.19 2.05
CA GLY A 160 6.48 12.46 2.13
C GLY A 160 5.08 12.47 1.52
N ALA A 161 4.47 11.32 1.23
CA ALA A 161 3.09 11.23 0.75
C ALA A 161 2.09 11.74 1.80
N SER A 162 1.11 12.55 1.38
CA SER A 162 0.14 13.15 2.29
C SER A 162 -1.03 12.21 2.68
N ASP A 163 -1.03 11.01 2.13
CA ASP A 163 -1.94 9.92 2.47
C ASP A 163 -1.12 8.63 2.67
N ALA A 164 -0.75 7.88 1.64
CA ALA A 164 0.04 6.69 1.82
C ALA A 164 1.29 6.64 0.92
N GLY A 165 2.42 6.18 1.49
CA GLY A 165 3.64 5.97 0.71
C GLY A 165 3.41 4.95 -0.39
N ILE A 166 3.00 3.73 -0.03
CA ILE A 166 2.54 2.70 -0.96
C ILE A 166 1.08 2.41 -0.64
N TYR A 167 0.20 2.69 -1.58
CA TYR A 167 -1.21 2.38 -1.50
C TYR A 167 -1.58 1.32 -2.53
N VAL A 168 -2.24 0.25 -2.11
CA VAL A 168 -2.79 -0.76 -3.01
C VAL A 168 -4.29 -0.87 -2.74
N GLY A 169 -5.10 -0.36 -3.66
CA GLY A 169 -6.55 -0.28 -3.49
C GLY A 169 -7.33 -1.14 -4.46
N GLN A 170 -8.43 -1.76 -3.99
CA GLN A 170 -9.39 -2.48 -4.82
C GLN A 170 -8.76 -3.53 -5.73
N SER A 171 -7.66 -4.12 -5.29
CA SER A 171 -6.77 -4.99 -6.06
C SER A 171 -6.70 -6.39 -5.45
N ARG A 172 -6.02 -7.32 -6.14
CA ARG A 172 -5.83 -8.69 -5.64
C ARG A 172 -4.52 -9.29 -6.10
N ASP A 173 -4.09 -10.35 -5.39
CA ASP A 173 -2.88 -11.09 -5.69
C ASP A 173 -1.65 -10.17 -5.64
N ILE A 174 -1.35 -9.68 -4.44
CA ILE A 174 -0.47 -8.54 -4.18
C ILE A 174 0.75 -8.99 -3.38
N THR A 175 1.93 -8.53 -3.75
CA THR A 175 3.14 -8.60 -2.91
C THR A 175 3.78 -7.22 -2.79
N VAL A 176 3.94 -6.74 -1.56
CA VAL A 176 4.70 -5.53 -1.21
C VAL A 176 5.87 -5.96 -0.34
N ARG A 177 7.10 -5.96 -0.89
CA ARG A 177 8.25 -6.58 -0.23
C ARG A 177 9.54 -5.76 -0.29
N GLY A 178 10.21 -5.66 0.86
CA GLY A 178 11.56 -5.10 0.95
C GLY A 178 11.62 -3.61 0.62
N ASN A 179 10.54 -2.87 0.90
CA ASN A 179 10.45 -1.43 0.64
C ASN A 179 10.79 -0.63 1.91
N LEU A 180 11.22 0.60 1.73
CA LEU A 180 11.38 1.61 2.76
C LEU A 180 10.31 2.70 2.58
N VAL A 181 9.46 2.89 3.58
CA VAL A 181 8.44 3.95 3.59
C VAL A 181 8.63 4.81 4.83
N GLU A 182 8.88 6.10 4.62
CA GLU A 182 9.21 7.02 5.70
C GLU A 182 8.61 8.42 5.50
N PHE A 183 8.25 9.07 6.59
CA PHE A 183 7.69 10.43 6.59
C PHE A 183 6.40 10.59 5.78
N ASN A 184 5.60 9.53 5.65
CA ASN A 184 4.27 9.56 5.05
C ASN A 184 3.19 9.65 6.15
N VAL A 185 1.94 9.86 5.80
CA VAL A 185 0.85 9.67 6.78
C VAL A 185 0.67 8.17 7.03
N ALA A 186 0.33 7.39 6.03
CA ALA A 186 0.44 5.93 6.09
C ALA A 186 1.72 5.46 5.41
N GLY A 187 2.46 4.54 6.01
CA GLY A 187 3.63 3.96 5.32
C GLY A 187 3.18 3.09 4.15
N ILE A 188 2.47 2.00 4.44
CA ILE A 188 1.87 1.09 3.45
C ILE A 188 0.40 0.92 3.79
N GLU A 189 -0.47 1.04 2.80
CA GLU A 189 -1.90 0.84 2.93
C GLU A 189 -2.42 -0.21 1.93
N ILE A 190 -3.16 -1.19 2.44
CA ILE A 190 -3.88 -2.20 1.67
C ILE A 190 -5.36 -1.95 1.90
N GLU A 191 -6.05 -1.38 0.90
CA GLU A 191 -7.44 -0.96 1.04
C GLU A 191 -8.35 -1.73 0.09
N ASN A 192 -9.47 -2.27 0.60
CA ASN A 192 -10.47 -3.00 -0.19
C ASN A 192 -9.86 -4.06 -1.12
N SER A 193 -8.76 -4.66 -0.70
CA SER A 193 -7.92 -5.55 -1.53
C SER A 193 -7.84 -6.95 -0.95
N ARG A 194 -7.46 -7.94 -1.77
CA ARG A 194 -7.44 -9.34 -1.37
C ARG A 194 -6.14 -10.04 -1.72
N ASN A 195 -5.82 -11.07 -0.93
CA ASN A 195 -4.65 -11.93 -1.16
C ASN A 195 -3.35 -11.13 -1.19
N ALA A 196 -3.09 -10.33 -0.15
CA ALA A 196 -1.93 -9.47 -0.07
C ALA A 196 -0.88 -10.01 0.90
N LEU A 197 0.37 -10.05 0.44
CA LEU A 197 1.56 -10.31 1.25
C LEU A 197 2.37 -9.02 1.39
N VAL A 198 2.43 -8.47 2.61
CA VAL A 198 3.26 -7.32 2.96
C VAL A 198 4.40 -7.84 3.84
N THR A 199 5.61 -7.89 3.31
CA THR A 199 6.71 -8.58 3.98
C THR A 199 8.06 -7.88 3.81
N GLU A 200 8.91 -7.98 4.84
CA GLU A 200 10.30 -7.51 4.79
C GLU A 200 10.42 -5.99 4.52
N ASN A 201 9.36 -5.22 4.78
CA ASN A 201 9.39 -3.77 4.62
C ASN A 201 9.87 -3.08 5.90
N ILE A 202 10.37 -1.88 5.74
CA ILE A 202 10.68 -0.95 6.82
C ILE A 202 9.68 0.21 6.73
N ALA A 203 8.80 0.32 7.72
CA ALA A 203 7.87 1.44 7.88
C ALA A 203 8.30 2.24 9.11
N THR A 204 8.90 3.39 8.88
CA THR A 204 9.47 4.22 9.95
C THR A 204 9.18 5.70 9.74
N HIS A 205 9.08 6.45 10.83
CA HIS A 205 8.80 7.88 10.79
C HIS A 205 7.54 8.26 9.99
N ASN A 206 6.55 7.37 9.86
CA ASN A 206 5.23 7.73 9.33
C ASN A 206 4.31 8.16 10.49
N THR A 207 3.11 8.63 10.19
CA THR A 207 2.08 8.78 11.24
C THR A 207 1.56 7.43 11.70
N GLY A 208 1.25 6.54 10.72
CA GLY A 208 0.95 5.12 10.91
C GLY A 208 1.81 4.26 10.00
N GLY A 209 2.26 3.10 10.49
CA GLY A 209 3.19 2.24 9.74
C GLY A 209 2.50 1.46 8.62
N LEU A 210 1.71 0.44 8.97
CA LEU A 210 1.00 -0.43 8.03
C LEU A 210 -0.51 -0.38 8.29
N LEU A 211 -1.30 -0.08 7.28
CA LEU A 211 -2.74 0.09 7.38
C LEU A 211 -3.45 -0.95 6.50
N VAL A 212 -4.47 -1.61 7.04
CA VAL A 212 -5.30 -2.57 6.31
C VAL A 212 -6.74 -2.17 6.50
N PHE A 213 -7.30 -1.54 5.49
CA PHE A 213 -8.63 -0.94 5.54
C PHE A 213 -9.62 -1.62 4.61
N ASP A 214 -10.89 -1.54 4.97
CA ASP A 214 -12.01 -1.75 4.07
C ASP A 214 -12.98 -0.58 4.23
N LEU A 215 -13.32 0.08 3.14
CA LEU A 215 -14.16 1.28 3.12
C LEU A 215 -15.45 1.03 2.33
N PRO A 216 -16.56 1.68 2.72
CA PRO A 216 -17.82 1.57 2.00
C PRO A 216 -17.84 2.38 0.70
N GLY A 217 -18.78 2.06 -0.18
CA GLY A 217 -19.10 2.87 -1.36
C GLY A 217 -18.09 2.79 -2.50
N LEU A 218 -17.13 1.85 -2.43
CA LEU A 218 -16.15 1.61 -3.49
C LEU A 218 -16.63 0.49 -4.44
N PRO A 219 -16.17 0.47 -5.71
CA PRO A 219 -16.51 -0.58 -6.66
C PRO A 219 -16.18 -2.00 -6.13
N VAL A 220 -15.03 -2.17 -5.49
CA VAL A 220 -14.62 -3.39 -4.81
C VAL A 220 -14.66 -3.16 -3.30
N MET A 221 -15.35 -4.02 -2.59
CA MET A 221 -15.46 -4.02 -1.13
C MET A 221 -15.17 -5.40 -0.56
N ASN A 222 -15.14 -5.51 0.77
CA ASN A 222 -14.87 -6.73 1.51
C ASN A 222 -13.47 -7.28 1.20
N GLY A 223 -12.45 -6.45 1.41
CA GLY A 223 -11.05 -6.81 1.40
C GLY A 223 -10.75 -7.97 2.36
N GLY A 224 -9.64 -8.67 2.15
CA GLY A 224 -9.29 -9.75 3.05
C GLY A 224 -8.13 -10.64 2.60
N ASN A 225 -7.77 -11.59 3.45
CA ASN A 225 -6.61 -12.46 3.27
C ASN A 225 -5.31 -11.65 3.14
N VAL A 226 -5.00 -10.82 4.15
CA VAL A 226 -3.80 -9.99 4.20
C VAL A 226 -2.82 -10.56 5.21
N ILE A 227 -1.58 -10.77 4.81
CA ILE A 227 -0.49 -11.22 5.68
C ILE A 227 0.54 -10.11 5.83
N LEU A 228 0.72 -9.63 7.06
CA LEU A 228 1.79 -8.70 7.46
C LEU A 228 2.86 -9.52 8.19
N ARG A 229 4.02 -9.72 7.57
CA ARG A 229 5.03 -10.63 8.08
C ARG A 229 6.44 -10.08 7.90
N ARG A 230 7.33 -10.29 8.90
CA ARG A 230 8.75 -9.92 8.86
C ARG A 230 9.02 -8.46 8.51
N ASN A 231 8.10 -7.55 8.85
CA ASN A 231 8.31 -6.13 8.68
C ASN A 231 8.98 -5.51 9.92
N LEU A 232 9.73 -4.45 9.71
CA LEU A 232 10.18 -3.54 10.76
C LEU A 232 9.24 -2.34 10.80
N VAL A 233 8.47 -2.21 11.87
CA VAL A 233 7.47 -1.15 12.05
C VAL A 233 7.88 -0.33 13.26
N ILE A 234 8.71 0.67 13.03
CA ILE A 234 9.48 1.31 14.09
C ILE A 234 9.38 2.84 14.02
N ASP A 235 9.31 3.47 15.20
CA ASP A 235 9.35 4.94 15.35
C ASP A 235 8.40 5.68 14.37
N ASN A 236 7.12 5.24 14.26
CA ASN A 236 6.14 5.94 13.45
C ASN A 236 5.63 7.17 14.22
N ASP A 237 6.40 8.24 14.21
CA ASP A 237 6.32 9.41 15.08
C ASP A 237 6.00 10.74 14.37
N THR A 238 5.81 10.73 13.05
CA THR A 238 5.46 11.93 12.29
C THR A 238 4.04 12.39 12.63
N ALA A 239 3.89 13.67 12.97
CA ALA A 239 2.57 14.27 13.18
C ALA A 239 1.70 14.09 11.93
N ASN A 240 0.41 13.76 12.12
CA ASN A 240 -0.50 13.58 11.00
C ASN A 240 -0.65 14.90 10.21
N PHE A 241 -0.33 14.85 8.93
CA PHE A 241 -0.40 15.99 8.02
C PHE A 241 -1.35 15.74 6.82
N ALA A 242 -2.19 14.68 6.90
CA ALA A 242 -3.18 14.42 5.87
C ALA A 242 -4.14 15.61 5.69
N PRO A 243 -4.59 15.87 4.46
CA PRO A 243 -5.65 16.85 4.22
C PRO A 243 -6.92 16.51 5.04
N PRO A 244 -7.58 17.51 5.63
CA PRO A 244 -8.83 17.28 6.35
C PRO A 244 -9.88 16.60 5.47
N GLY A 245 -10.55 15.59 6.02
CA GLY A 245 -11.60 14.84 5.32
C GLY A 245 -11.13 13.50 4.73
N ASN A 246 -9.83 13.28 4.57
CA ASN A 246 -9.30 11.97 4.23
C ASN A 246 -9.47 11.01 5.42
N ILE A 247 -9.70 9.73 5.15
CA ILE A 247 -9.85 8.72 6.21
C ILE A 247 -8.59 8.62 7.06
N VAL A 248 -7.43 8.70 6.44
CA VAL A 248 -6.14 8.64 7.14
C VAL A 248 -5.85 9.86 8.02
N ALA A 249 -6.61 10.96 7.88
CA ALA A 249 -6.53 12.08 8.81
C ALA A 249 -6.95 11.69 10.25
N SER A 250 -7.66 10.57 10.40
CA SER A 250 -8.03 10.02 11.71
C SER A 250 -6.95 9.13 12.33
N VAL A 251 -5.94 8.73 11.57
CA VAL A 251 -4.83 7.88 12.06
C VAL A 251 -4.03 8.63 13.12
N ARG A 252 -3.85 7.99 14.26
CA ARG A 252 -3.11 8.57 15.38
C ARG A 252 -1.60 8.39 15.17
N ARG A 253 -0.84 9.46 15.40
CA ARG A 253 0.62 9.40 15.41
C ARG A 253 1.10 8.30 16.37
N GLY A 254 2.04 7.48 15.94
CA GLY A 254 2.54 6.39 16.75
C GLY A 254 1.71 5.11 16.65
N THR A 255 0.93 4.94 15.59
CA THR A 255 0.26 3.67 15.28
C THR A 255 1.18 2.80 14.44
N GLY A 256 1.51 1.60 14.90
CA GLY A 256 2.32 0.65 14.13
C GLY A 256 1.51 0.00 13.01
N VAL A 257 0.57 -0.85 13.37
CA VAL A 257 -0.41 -1.47 12.45
C VAL A 257 -1.81 -1.02 12.82
N LEU A 258 -2.64 -0.68 11.84
CA LEU A 258 -4.06 -0.43 12.02
C LEU A 258 -4.88 -1.31 11.07
N VAL A 259 -5.75 -2.15 11.64
CA VAL A 259 -6.72 -2.95 10.90
C VAL A 259 -8.10 -2.36 11.13
N MET A 260 -8.80 -1.97 10.05
CA MET A 260 -10.15 -1.41 10.12
C MET A 260 -11.09 -2.12 9.15
N ALA A 261 -12.16 -2.72 9.68
CA ALA A 261 -13.25 -3.35 8.91
C ALA A 261 -12.84 -4.47 7.94
N ASN A 262 -11.61 -4.95 7.97
CA ASN A 262 -11.08 -5.95 7.04
C ASN A 262 -11.29 -7.39 7.56
N ASP A 263 -11.27 -8.38 6.66
CA ASP A 263 -11.54 -9.78 6.95
C ASP A 263 -10.33 -10.69 6.67
N GLY A 264 -9.86 -11.40 7.70
CA GLY A 264 -8.72 -12.31 7.54
C GLY A 264 -7.40 -11.55 7.43
N VAL A 265 -6.87 -11.05 8.55
CA VAL A 265 -5.57 -10.39 8.62
C VAL A 265 -4.67 -11.16 9.58
N LEU A 266 -3.51 -11.61 9.09
CA LEU A 266 -2.48 -12.25 9.90
C LEU A 266 -1.31 -11.30 10.11
N ILE A 267 -0.95 -11.07 11.37
CA ILE A 267 0.16 -10.19 11.77
C ILE A 267 1.14 -11.05 12.57
N GLU A 268 2.25 -11.48 11.96
CA GLU A 268 3.21 -12.37 12.61
C GLU A 268 4.66 -12.08 12.20
N ASP A 269 5.62 -12.49 13.02
CA ASP A 269 7.06 -12.35 12.77
C ASP A 269 7.52 -10.92 12.47
N ASN A 270 6.76 -9.88 12.86
CA ASN A 270 7.19 -8.50 12.72
C ASN A 270 7.96 -8.03 13.95
N ALA A 271 8.79 -7.01 13.78
CA ALA A 271 9.41 -6.29 14.88
C ALA A 271 8.82 -4.88 14.99
N PHE A 272 8.33 -4.57 16.19
CA PHE A 272 7.74 -3.29 16.55
C PHE A 272 8.59 -2.59 17.60
N GLU A 273 8.88 -1.31 17.40
CA GLU A 273 9.59 -0.46 18.36
C GLU A 273 9.13 0.99 18.21
N GLY A 274 9.05 1.75 19.29
CA GLY A 274 8.84 3.20 19.27
C GLY A 274 7.49 3.69 18.72
N ASN A 275 6.50 2.81 18.53
CA ASN A 275 5.15 3.23 18.11
C ASN A 275 4.37 3.70 19.33
N ALA A 276 4.40 5.01 19.57
CA ALA A 276 4.04 5.62 20.83
C ALA A 276 2.55 5.52 21.20
N THR A 277 1.64 5.32 20.23
CA THR A 277 0.21 5.08 20.48
C THR A 277 -0.08 3.60 20.73
N ALA A 278 0.26 2.73 19.78
CA ALA A 278 0.11 1.28 19.92
C ALA A 278 0.85 0.56 18.80
N HIS A 279 1.33 -0.64 19.06
CA HIS A 279 1.94 -1.46 18.01
C HIS A 279 0.91 -2.01 17.03
N VAL A 280 -0.24 -2.47 17.51
CA VAL A 280 -1.34 -2.99 16.71
C VAL A 280 -2.66 -2.45 17.25
N MET A 281 -3.46 -1.86 16.37
CA MET A 281 -4.83 -1.45 16.66
C MET A 281 -5.80 -2.18 15.71
N VAL A 282 -6.89 -2.69 16.26
CA VAL A 282 -7.99 -3.30 15.50
C VAL A 282 -9.26 -2.53 15.82
N ILE A 283 -9.90 -1.98 14.82
CA ILE A 283 -11.08 -1.12 15.01
C ILE A 283 -12.17 -1.39 13.98
N ALA A 284 -13.38 -1.00 14.29
CA ALA A 284 -14.47 -0.91 13.34
C ALA A 284 -14.45 0.43 12.58
N TYR A 285 -15.03 0.45 11.39
CA TYR A 285 -15.38 1.69 10.71
C TYR A 285 -16.62 2.29 11.36
N THR A 286 -16.52 3.53 11.83
CA THR A 286 -17.57 4.15 12.67
C THR A 286 -18.27 5.34 12.02
N GLN A 287 -17.90 5.75 10.82
CA GLN A 287 -18.59 6.80 10.09
C GLN A 287 -19.90 6.26 9.49
N ALA A 288 -20.82 7.16 9.16
CA ALA A 288 -22.08 6.78 8.52
C ALA A 288 -21.84 6.22 7.11
N PHE A 289 -22.54 5.16 6.76
CA PHE A 289 -22.56 4.55 5.43
C PHE A 289 -23.97 4.01 5.12
N ASP A 290 -24.28 3.82 3.84
CA ASP A 290 -25.59 3.36 3.36
C ASP A 290 -25.52 2.08 2.51
N ASP A 291 -24.32 1.56 2.22
CA ASP A 291 -24.15 0.33 1.44
C ASP A 291 -24.36 -0.91 2.32
N ALA A 292 -25.49 -1.58 2.14
CA ALA A 292 -25.86 -2.79 2.90
C ALA A 292 -24.91 -3.99 2.66
N ARG A 293 -24.04 -3.95 1.67
CA ARG A 293 -23.02 -4.99 1.41
C ARG A 293 -21.76 -4.81 2.27
N TYR A 294 -21.60 -3.65 2.85
CA TYR A 294 -20.40 -3.30 3.64
C TYR A 294 -20.53 -3.84 5.07
N ASN A 295 -19.47 -4.47 5.55
CA ASN A 295 -19.35 -4.86 6.96
C ASN A 295 -18.32 -3.96 7.66
N PRO A 296 -18.73 -3.13 8.61
CA PRO A 296 -17.84 -2.17 9.27
C PRO A 296 -16.89 -2.79 10.30
N HIS A 297 -17.02 -4.09 10.61
CA HIS A 297 -16.27 -4.74 11.67
C HIS A 297 -15.06 -5.48 11.13
N ALA A 298 -13.94 -5.38 11.83
CA ALA A 298 -12.79 -6.26 11.61
C ALA A 298 -13.15 -7.70 12.01
N ARG A 299 -12.75 -8.67 11.18
CA ARG A 299 -13.08 -10.09 11.35
C ARG A 299 -11.86 -10.95 11.08
N ASN A 300 -11.78 -12.09 11.77
CA ASN A 300 -10.73 -13.08 11.54
C ASN A 300 -9.31 -12.50 11.58
N VAL A 301 -9.08 -11.53 12.48
CA VAL A 301 -7.76 -10.95 12.69
C VAL A 301 -6.97 -11.83 13.65
N ILE A 302 -5.74 -12.17 13.30
CA ILE A 302 -4.82 -12.93 14.13
C ILE A 302 -3.56 -12.12 14.35
N VAL A 303 -3.23 -11.86 15.61
CA VAL A 303 -1.92 -11.36 16.01
C VAL A 303 -1.11 -12.53 16.56
N GLY A 304 -0.27 -13.08 15.70
CA GLY A 304 0.65 -14.17 15.98
C GLY A 304 1.86 -13.72 16.80
N PRO A 305 2.88 -14.57 16.92
CA PRO A 305 4.14 -14.20 17.56
C PRO A 305 4.79 -13.03 16.80
N ASN A 306 5.10 -11.95 17.50
CA ASN A 306 5.84 -10.79 17.02
C ASN A 306 6.84 -10.38 18.11
N THR A 307 7.85 -9.60 17.76
CA THR A 307 8.70 -8.92 18.72
C THR A 307 8.13 -7.53 19.01
N PHE A 308 7.73 -7.30 20.25
CA PHE A 308 7.24 -6.01 20.71
C PHE A 308 8.27 -5.37 21.65
N GLY A 309 8.86 -4.28 21.21
CA GLY A 309 9.74 -3.45 22.02
C GLY A 309 8.98 -2.34 22.75
N ARG A 310 9.63 -1.21 22.99
CA ARG A 310 9.03 -0.04 23.64
C ARG A 310 7.94 0.55 22.74
N GLY A 311 6.81 0.94 23.32
CA GLY A 311 5.70 1.60 22.63
C GLY A 311 4.50 1.78 23.56
N GLY A 312 3.44 2.44 23.09
CA GLY A 312 2.26 2.72 23.86
C GLY A 312 2.47 3.76 24.98
N ASP A 313 3.60 4.45 25.01
CA ASP A 313 4.06 5.33 26.09
C ASP A 313 3.68 6.82 25.93
N ASP A 314 3.20 7.21 24.74
CA ASP A 314 2.59 8.53 24.48
C ASP A 314 1.38 8.39 23.52
N PRO A 315 0.32 7.67 23.93
CA PRO A 315 -0.82 7.40 23.06
C PRO A 315 -1.58 8.69 22.72
N GLN A 316 -1.90 8.86 21.45
CA GLN A 316 -2.73 9.98 20.99
C GLN A 316 -4.22 9.61 21.08
N LEU A 317 -4.64 9.16 22.26
CA LEU A 317 -6.01 8.73 22.55
C LEU A 317 -6.63 9.64 23.61
N ASP A 318 -7.96 9.80 23.55
CA ASP A 318 -8.69 10.53 24.56
C ASP A 318 -8.56 9.84 25.92
N GLY A 319 -8.29 10.61 26.97
CA GLY A 319 -8.09 10.06 28.30
C GLY A 319 -6.73 9.37 28.51
N LYS A 320 -5.71 9.72 27.71
CA LYS A 320 -4.39 9.07 27.72
C LYS A 320 -3.75 9.01 29.12
N GLU A 321 -3.90 10.05 29.95
CA GLU A 321 -3.32 10.09 31.30
C GLU A 321 -3.92 8.98 32.19
N ALA A 322 -5.25 8.78 32.11
CA ALA A 322 -5.92 7.72 32.84
C ALA A 322 -5.54 6.33 32.31
N LEU A 323 -5.41 6.19 30.98
CA LEU A 323 -4.97 4.97 30.35
C LEU A 323 -3.53 4.62 30.77
N LEU A 324 -2.59 5.56 30.66
CA LEU A 324 -1.20 5.35 31.09
C LEU A 324 -1.10 5.00 32.56
N ALA A 325 -1.88 5.67 33.43
CA ALA A 325 -1.91 5.34 34.84
C ALA A 325 -2.43 3.92 35.11
N ALA A 326 -3.47 3.49 34.38
CA ALA A 326 -4.03 2.14 34.51
C ALA A 326 -3.06 1.02 34.06
N PHE A 327 -2.19 1.32 33.09
CA PHE A 327 -1.24 0.35 32.53
C PHE A 327 0.22 0.54 33.02
N GLY A 328 0.44 1.37 34.05
CA GLY A 328 1.80 1.54 34.60
C GLY A 328 2.76 2.31 33.69
N GLY A 329 2.26 3.15 32.81
CA GLY A 329 3.03 4.08 31.98
C GLY A 329 3.12 3.74 30.50
N ALA A 330 2.61 2.58 30.05
CA ALA A 330 2.56 2.22 28.63
C ALA A 330 1.38 1.30 28.34
N LEU A 331 0.70 1.52 27.22
CA LEU A 331 -0.38 0.66 26.77
C LEU A 331 0.15 -0.71 26.29
N PRO A 332 -0.67 -1.78 26.39
CA PRO A 332 -0.30 -3.07 25.84
C PRO A 332 -0.14 -3.01 24.30
N PRO A 333 0.65 -3.93 23.70
CA PRO A 333 0.99 -3.86 22.28
C PRO A 333 -0.22 -4.00 21.33
N VAL A 334 -1.29 -4.69 21.75
CA VAL A 334 -2.48 -4.89 20.92
C VAL A 334 -3.68 -4.23 21.57
N LEU A 335 -4.34 -3.34 20.85
CA LEU A 335 -5.58 -2.67 21.27
C LEU A 335 -6.72 -3.02 20.31
N TRP A 336 -7.89 -3.29 20.88
CA TRP A 336 -9.12 -3.52 20.15
C TRP A 336 -10.26 -2.65 20.68
N ASP A 337 -11.07 -2.07 19.81
CA ASP A 337 -12.23 -1.28 20.25
C ASP A 337 -13.36 -2.16 20.84
N GLY A 338 -13.42 -3.43 20.52
CA GLY A 338 -14.43 -4.37 20.98
C GLY A 338 -15.65 -4.48 20.09
N LEU A 339 -15.77 -3.62 19.07
CA LEU A 339 -16.92 -3.64 18.15
C LEU A 339 -16.84 -4.85 17.23
N SER A 340 -17.87 -5.70 17.27
CA SER A 340 -17.95 -6.91 16.47
C SER A 340 -19.36 -7.47 16.45
N GLU A 341 -19.75 -8.13 15.36
CA GLU A 341 -20.95 -8.98 15.31
C GLU A 341 -20.75 -10.30 16.04
N SER A 342 -19.51 -10.80 16.09
CA SER A 342 -19.13 -12.04 16.73
C SER A 342 -17.75 -11.89 17.38
N PRO A 343 -17.68 -11.55 18.67
CA PRO A 343 -16.41 -11.32 19.37
C PRO A 343 -15.43 -12.49 19.25
N ASP A 344 -15.92 -13.74 19.26
CA ASP A 344 -15.08 -14.93 19.20
C ASP A 344 -14.34 -15.10 17.86
N SER A 345 -14.82 -14.45 16.81
CA SER A 345 -14.20 -14.49 15.47
C SER A 345 -13.50 -13.19 15.07
N ALA A 346 -13.63 -12.13 15.86
CA ALA A 346 -13.11 -10.81 15.48
C ALA A 346 -11.59 -10.74 15.56
N LEU A 347 -11.04 -11.01 16.74
CA LEU A 347 -9.61 -10.91 17.02
C LEU A 347 -9.13 -12.08 17.87
N LYS A 348 -8.02 -12.68 17.47
CA LYS A 348 -7.29 -13.69 18.24
C LYS A 348 -5.85 -13.26 18.44
N ILE A 349 -5.32 -13.47 19.64
CA ILE A 349 -3.91 -13.21 19.94
C ILE A 349 -3.23 -14.52 20.34
N ALA A 350 -1.97 -14.69 19.91
CA ALA A 350 -1.18 -15.87 20.23
C ALA A 350 -0.78 -15.90 21.71
N PRO A 351 -0.49 -17.07 22.29
CA PRO A 351 0.11 -17.18 23.61
C PRO A 351 1.38 -16.32 23.73
N GLY A 352 1.48 -15.56 24.82
CA GLY A 352 2.59 -14.62 25.07
C GLY A 352 2.40 -13.23 24.47
N VAL A 353 1.42 -13.01 23.60
CA VAL A 353 1.00 -11.68 23.16
C VAL A 353 0.04 -11.10 24.19
N THR A 354 0.24 -9.84 24.58
CA THR A 354 -0.66 -9.12 25.48
C THR A 354 -1.51 -8.11 24.70
N GLY A 355 -2.76 -7.98 25.08
CA GLY A 355 -3.67 -7.03 24.45
C GLY A 355 -4.82 -6.63 25.35
N TRP A 356 -5.50 -5.58 24.94
CA TRP A 356 -6.60 -4.99 25.67
C TRP A 356 -7.76 -4.61 24.76
N SER A 357 -8.98 -4.91 25.19
CA SER A 357 -10.20 -4.50 24.52
C SER A 357 -10.89 -3.38 25.28
N LEU A 358 -11.42 -2.40 24.57
CA LEU A 358 -12.35 -1.41 25.14
C LEU A 358 -13.73 -2.02 25.41
N ASN A 359 -14.03 -3.19 24.81
CA ASN A 359 -15.33 -3.88 24.92
C ASN A 359 -16.52 -2.96 24.61
N LEU A 360 -16.37 -2.09 23.61
CA LEU A 360 -17.49 -1.30 23.10
C LEU A 360 -18.54 -2.24 22.49
N SER A 361 -19.81 -1.99 22.78
CA SER A 361 -20.94 -2.77 22.26
C SER A 361 -21.72 -2.04 21.16
N ARG A 362 -21.44 -0.76 20.94
CA ARG A 362 -22.06 0.09 19.91
C ARG A 362 -21.17 1.28 19.55
N VAL A 363 -21.31 1.73 18.32
CA VAL A 363 -20.69 2.98 17.87
C VAL A 363 -21.18 4.16 18.72
N GLY A 364 -20.27 5.08 19.08
CA GLY A 364 -20.57 6.25 19.91
C GLY A 364 -20.74 5.97 21.40
N GLN A 365 -20.49 4.74 21.87
CA GLN A 365 -20.43 4.45 23.29
C GLN A 365 -19.24 5.19 23.93
N SER A 366 -19.49 5.84 25.05
CA SER A 366 -18.41 6.52 25.79
C SER A 366 -17.50 5.51 26.51
N LEU A 367 -16.22 5.86 26.68
CA LEU A 367 -15.30 5.03 27.48
C LEU A 367 -15.77 4.86 28.94
N ALA A 368 -16.53 5.81 29.48
CA ALA A 368 -17.10 5.72 30.83
C ALA A 368 -18.19 4.62 30.94
N GLU A 369 -18.85 4.29 29.83
CA GLU A 369 -19.84 3.20 29.74
C GLU A 369 -19.22 1.87 29.35
N ALA A 370 -17.99 1.90 28.83
CA ALA A 370 -17.25 0.72 28.44
C ALA A 370 -16.78 -0.06 29.68
N GLN A 371 -16.54 -1.34 29.50
CA GLN A 371 -15.91 -2.19 30.53
C GLN A 371 -14.62 -2.78 29.96
N PRO A 372 -13.56 -1.97 29.81
CA PRO A 372 -12.31 -2.42 29.22
C PRO A 372 -11.73 -3.62 29.99
N GLY A 373 -11.14 -4.54 29.27
CA GLY A 373 -10.57 -5.75 29.84
C GLY A 373 -9.46 -6.36 28.97
N PRO A 374 -8.68 -7.31 29.53
CA PRO A 374 -7.67 -8.00 28.77
C PRO A 374 -8.30 -8.80 27.64
N LEU A 375 -7.62 -8.85 26.51
CA LEU A 375 -7.97 -9.76 25.42
C LEU A 375 -7.80 -11.20 25.91
N LEU A 376 -8.82 -12.02 25.68
CA LEU A 376 -8.77 -13.42 26.01
C LEU A 376 -7.91 -14.15 24.98
N LEU A 377 -7.00 -14.98 25.48
CA LEU A 377 -6.21 -15.89 24.64
C LEU A 377 -7.17 -16.90 24.01
N ALA A 378 -7.21 -16.98 22.70
CA ALA A 378 -7.90 -18.07 22.03
C ALA A 378 -7.04 -19.33 22.07
N PRO A 379 -7.65 -20.53 22.25
CA PRO A 379 -6.94 -21.78 22.00
C PRO A 379 -6.36 -21.73 20.57
N THR A 380 -5.11 -22.12 20.44
CA THR A 380 -4.38 -22.11 19.19
C THR A 380 -4.83 -23.24 18.24
N GLU A 381 -6.04 -23.20 17.75
CA GLU A 381 -6.28 -23.74 16.44
C GLU A 381 -5.72 -22.74 15.45
N LEU A 382 -4.52 -23.02 14.97
CA LEU A 382 -3.86 -22.22 13.94
C LEU A 382 -4.81 -22.14 12.75
N TRP A 383 -5.30 -20.96 12.48
CA TRP A 383 -6.02 -20.70 11.24
C TRP A 383 -5.05 -20.98 10.10
N THR A 384 -5.46 -21.83 9.17
CA THR A 384 -4.73 -21.98 7.92
C THR A 384 -5.06 -20.78 7.06
N PHE A 385 -4.15 -19.82 6.99
CA PHE A 385 -4.25 -18.74 6.00
C PHE A 385 -3.96 -19.31 4.61
N PRO A 386 -4.73 -18.90 3.59
CA PRO A 386 -4.42 -19.27 2.22
C PRO A 386 -3.04 -18.72 1.81
N VAL A 387 -2.44 -19.34 0.81
CA VAL A 387 -1.26 -18.76 0.16
C VAL A 387 -1.71 -17.49 -0.54
N VAL A 388 -1.07 -16.38 -0.21
CA VAL A 388 -1.37 -15.05 -0.76
C VAL A 388 -0.12 -14.45 -1.40
N GLY A 389 -0.31 -13.51 -2.29
CA GLY A 389 0.76 -12.77 -2.94
C GLY A 389 0.58 -12.68 -4.46
N ALA A 390 1.45 -11.91 -5.07
CA ALA A 390 1.50 -11.75 -6.52
C ALA A 390 1.85 -13.07 -7.22
N PRO A 391 1.39 -13.26 -8.47
CA PRO A 391 1.77 -14.40 -9.28
C PRO A 391 3.29 -14.57 -9.39
N ALA A 392 3.77 -15.82 -9.29
CA ALA A 392 5.21 -16.12 -9.24
C ALA A 392 5.98 -15.69 -10.51
N GLU A 393 5.30 -15.62 -11.65
CA GLU A 393 5.86 -15.15 -12.92
C GLU A 393 6.30 -13.68 -12.88
N LEU A 394 5.71 -12.84 -12.00
CA LEU A 394 6.14 -11.46 -11.84
C LEU A 394 7.55 -11.36 -11.25
N GLU A 395 7.95 -12.31 -10.43
CA GLU A 395 9.30 -12.40 -9.87
C GLU A 395 10.38 -12.59 -10.98
N ALA A 396 10.03 -13.25 -12.08
CA ALA A 396 10.94 -13.43 -13.21
C ALA A 396 11.30 -12.11 -13.91
N ARG A 397 10.46 -11.08 -13.75
CA ARG A 397 10.63 -9.74 -14.35
C ARG A 397 11.52 -8.82 -13.51
N LEU A 398 12.01 -9.30 -12.37
CA LEU A 398 12.96 -8.56 -11.51
C LEU A 398 14.44 -8.70 -11.93
N LYS A 399 14.74 -9.44 -12.96
CA LYS A 399 16.09 -9.75 -13.42
C LYS A 399 16.66 -8.68 -14.32
#